data_dd14083065f130bbd143bbc236ee7905
#
_entry.id   dd14083065f130bbd143bbc236ee7905
#
_cell.length_a   1.000
_cell.length_b   1.000
_cell.length_c   1.000
_cell.angle_alpha   90.00
_cell.angle_beta   90.00
_cell.angle_gamma   90.00
#
_symmetry.space_group_name_H-M   'P 1'
#
loop_
_entity.id
_entity.type
_entity.pdbx_description
1 polymer ?
#
loop_
_entity_poly.entity_id
_entity_poly.type
_entity_poly.pdbx_seq_one_letter_code
_entity_poly.pdbx_strand_id
1 'polypeptide(L)'
;MDTTQDTAKQTPKLGRYTIDTEHSTVRFGSRHLFGLMPVRGTFGLRGGTVDVAEPVSESRTEVEVDATSFHTGNDHRDQDVRSAKFLDTDTHPTITFASDRVDGTTLVGRLTACGVERPVTLQVEEVRVTEEGFTARASTRVDRTEFGVTAARGMAGRHLAITVEVTCRRS
;
A
#
# COMPACT_ATOMS: atom_id res chain seq x y z
N MET A 1 -30.30 9.27 8.87
CA MET A 1 -29.20 8.32 8.85
C MET A 1 -28.70 8.15 7.44
N ASP A 2 -27.41 8.33 7.25
CA ASP A 2 -26.85 8.27 5.92
C ASP A 2 -26.49 6.82 5.55
N THR A 3 -27.30 6.22 4.70
CA THR A 3 -27.08 4.85 4.22
C THR A 3 -25.81 4.72 3.37
N THR A 4 -25.30 5.83 2.85
CA THR A 4 -24.09 5.83 2.04
C THR A 4 -22.83 5.51 2.86
N GLN A 5 -22.78 5.96 4.12
CA GLN A 5 -21.67 5.65 5.01
C GLN A 5 -21.64 4.18 5.41
N ASP A 6 -22.80 3.59 5.65
CA ASP A 6 -22.91 2.17 5.98
C ASP A 6 -22.47 1.28 4.82
N THR A 7 -22.67 1.75 3.58
CA THR A 7 -22.27 1.04 2.38
C THR A 7 -20.77 1.11 2.13
N ALA A 8 -20.11 2.21 2.54
CA ALA A 8 -18.68 2.44 2.27
C ALA A 8 -17.76 1.53 3.09
N LYS A 9 -18.20 1.06 4.27
CA LYS A 9 -17.38 0.23 5.16
C LYS A 9 -18.16 -0.99 5.62
N GLN A 10 -18.36 -1.90 4.70
CA GLN A 10 -18.97 -3.19 4.98
C GLN A 10 -17.95 -4.13 5.64
N THR A 11 -18.43 -5.11 6.38
CA THR A 11 -17.60 -6.13 7.00
C THR A 11 -17.67 -7.41 6.18
N PRO A 12 -16.54 -7.88 5.64
CA PRO A 12 -16.50 -9.15 4.92
C PRO A 12 -16.82 -10.33 5.86
N LYS A 13 -17.27 -11.44 5.27
CA LYS A 13 -17.46 -12.66 6.03
C LYS A 13 -16.13 -13.17 6.58
N LEU A 14 -16.18 -13.86 7.72
CA LEU A 14 -15.00 -14.46 8.34
C LEU A 14 -14.32 -15.45 7.39
N GLY A 15 -13.00 -15.49 7.43
CA GLY A 15 -12.22 -16.43 6.65
C GLY A 15 -11.03 -15.79 5.98
N ARG A 16 -10.34 -16.60 5.20
CA ARG A 16 -9.14 -16.19 4.47
C ARG A 16 -9.51 -15.78 3.06
N TYR A 17 -8.89 -14.69 2.61
CA TYR A 17 -9.03 -14.16 1.26
C TYR A 17 -7.65 -14.01 0.64
N THR A 18 -7.57 -14.22 -0.67
CA THR A 18 -6.38 -13.97 -1.46
C THR A 18 -6.54 -12.70 -2.25
N ILE A 19 -5.52 -11.86 -2.28
CA ILE A 19 -5.53 -10.63 -3.07
C ILE A 19 -5.38 -10.99 -4.54
N ASP A 20 -6.31 -10.52 -5.38
CA ASP A 20 -6.24 -10.64 -6.83
C ASP A 20 -5.29 -9.57 -7.35
N THR A 21 -4.08 -9.98 -7.71
CA THR A 21 -3.03 -9.04 -8.12
C THR A 21 -3.32 -8.34 -9.44
N GLU A 22 -4.14 -8.92 -10.30
CA GLU A 22 -4.51 -8.31 -11.58
C GLU A 22 -5.50 -7.16 -11.41
N HIS A 23 -6.27 -7.19 -10.33
CA HIS A 23 -7.31 -6.19 -10.05
C HIS A 23 -7.00 -5.36 -8.80
N SER A 24 -5.72 -5.31 -8.43
CA SER A 24 -5.26 -4.56 -7.26
C SER A 24 -4.08 -3.69 -7.64
N THR A 25 -3.96 -2.53 -7.00
CA THR A 25 -2.89 -1.58 -7.31
C THR A 25 -2.51 -0.75 -6.11
N VAL A 26 -1.28 -0.29 -6.10
CA VAL A 26 -0.79 0.72 -5.16
C VAL A 26 -0.51 1.98 -5.95
N ARG A 27 -1.13 3.09 -5.54
CA ARG A 27 -0.86 4.41 -6.12
C ARG A 27 -0.12 5.24 -5.11
N PHE A 28 0.80 6.04 -5.61
CA PHE A 28 1.51 6.97 -4.74
C PHE A 28 1.60 8.34 -5.38
N GLY A 29 1.75 9.33 -4.54
CA GLY A 29 1.97 10.69 -4.98
C GLY A 29 3.02 11.38 -4.12
N SER A 30 3.84 12.18 -4.75
CA SER A 30 4.87 12.98 -4.10
C SER A 30 4.96 14.34 -4.80
N ARG A 31 5.36 15.35 -4.06
CA ARG A 31 5.64 16.67 -4.63
C ARG A 31 7.14 16.85 -4.82
N HIS A 32 7.50 17.48 -5.93
CA HIS A 32 8.84 18.00 -6.10
C HIS A 32 9.10 19.14 -5.12
N LEU A 33 10.37 19.47 -4.95
CA LEU A 33 10.78 20.63 -4.21
C LEU A 33 9.99 21.85 -4.70
N PHE A 34 9.57 22.72 -3.78
CA PHE A 34 8.72 23.87 -4.03
C PHE A 34 7.28 23.54 -4.44
N GLY A 35 6.90 22.28 -4.45
CA GLY A 35 5.52 21.86 -4.74
C GLY A 35 5.04 22.18 -6.14
N LEU A 36 5.96 22.42 -7.09
CA LEU A 36 5.60 22.86 -8.44
C LEU A 36 5.04 21.76 -9.31
N MET A 37 5.56 20.53 -9.19
CA MET A 37 5.15 19.41 -10.02
C MET A 37 4.94 18.17 -9.16
N PRO A 38 3.69 17.71 -9.01
CA PRO A 38 3.45 16.45 -8.32
C PRO A 38 3.92 15.29 -9.19
N VAL A 39 4.55 14.30 -8.56
CA VAL A 39 4.87 13.03 -9.19
C VAL A 39 3.85 12.01 -8.72
N ARG A 40 3.23 11.31 -9.67
CA ARG A 40 2.26 10.24 -9.41
C ARG A 40 2.71 8.99 -10.10
N GLY A 41 2.48 7.88 -9.46
CA GLY A 41 2.84 6.60 -10.04
C GLY A 41 2.15 5.44 -9.37
N THR A 42 2.53 4.25 -9.81
CA THR A 42 1.92 3.01 -9.35
C THR A 42 2.97 1.94 -9.09
N PHE A 43 2.59 0.99 -8.23
CA PHE A 43 3.24 -0.31 -8.10
C PHE A 43 2.21 -1.39 -8.34
N GLY A 44 2.62 -2.51 -8.92
CA GLY A 44 1.86 -3.74 -8.95
C GLY A 44 2.07 -4.54 -7.67
N LEU A 45 1.19 -5.48 -7.41
CA LEU A 45 1.28 -6.40 -6.28
C LEU A 45 1.77 -7.76 -6.74
N ARG A 46 2.57 -8.42 -5.92
CA ARG A 46 2.99 -9.81 -6.16
C ARG A 46 2.03 -10.80 -5.54
N GLY A 47 1.37 -10.44 -4.45
CA GLY A 47 0.45 -11.29 -3.75
C GLY A 47 0.04 -10.71 -2.43
N GLY A 48 -0.76 -11.46 -1.71
CA GLY A 48 -1.16 -11.09 -0.37
C GLY A 48 -2.37 -11.87 0.09
N THR A 49 -2.61 -11.83 1.39
CA THR A 49 -3.74 -12.49 2.03
C THR A 49 -4.37 -11.56 3.06
N VAL A 50 -5.66 -11.74 3.26
CA VAL A 50 -6.40 -11.07 4.33
C VAL A 50 -7.15 -12.14 5.10
N ASP A 51 -6.90 -12.24 6.39
CA ASP A 51 -7.64 -13.11 7.29
C ASP A 51 -8.63 -12.25 8.07
N VAL A 52 -9.90 -12.40 7.76
CA VAL A 52 -10.97 -11.68 8.47
C VAL A 52 -11.39 -12.52 9.67
N ALA A 53 -11.18 -11.96 10.87
CA ALA A 53 -11.41 -12.65 12.12
C ALA A 53 -12.53 -12.02 12.93
N GLU A 54 -12.96 -12.73 13.97
CA GLU A 54 -13.87 -12.20 14.98
C GLU A 54 -13.24 -12.34 16.37
N PRO A 55 -13.05 -11.23 17.12
CA PRO A 55 -13.42 -9.86 16.71
C PRO A 55 -12.60 -9.36 15.54
N VAL A 56 -13.14 -8.39 14.81
CA VAL A 56 -12.49 -7.79 13.63
C VAL A 56 -11.09 -7.27 13.96
N SER A 57 -10.88 -6.83 15.20
CA SER A 57 -9.57 -6.34 15.65
C SER A 57 -8.44 -7.36 15.51
N GLU A 58 -8.76 -8.65 15.45
CA GLU A 58 -7.76 -9.73 15.28
C GLU A 58 -7.51 -10.11 13.82
N SER A 59 -8.15 -9.41 12.89
CA SER A 59 -7.91 -9.64 11.45
C SER A 59 -6.46 -9.29 11.09
N ARG A 60 -5.92 -10.03 10.10
CA ARG A 60 -4.53 -9.89 9.68
C ARG A 60 -4.45 -9.69 8.18
N THR A 61 -3.49 -8.88 7.76
CA THR A 61 -3.25 -8.62 6.34
C THR A 61 -1.76 -8.74 6.06
N GLU A 62 -1.43 -9.42 4.96
CA GLU A 62 -0.07 -9.45 4.44
C GLU A 62 -0.14 -9.09 2.96
N VAL A 63 0.71 -8.17 2.53
CA VAL A 63 0.77 -7.71 1.15
C VAL A 63 2.21 -7.67 0.68
N GLU A 64 2.45 -8.23 -0.50
CA GLU A 64 3.74 -8.11 -1.18
C GLU A 64 3.58 -7.20 -2.40
N VAL A 65 4.34 -6.11 -2.41
CA VAL A 65 4.38 -5.14 -3.49
C VAL A 65 5.62 -5.40 -4.34
N ASP A 66 5.46 -5.41 -5.64
CA ASP A 66 6.57 -5.56 -6.57
C ASP A 66 7.29 -4.21 -6.75
N ALA A 67 8.43 -4.04 -6.07
CA ALA A 67 9.20 -2.81 -6.16
C ALA A 67 9.74 -2.56 -7.57
N THR A 68 9.95 -3.63 -8.35
CA THR A 68 10.43 -3.52 -9.74
C THR A 68 9.38 -2.93 -10.66
N SER A 69 8.12 -2.95 -10.26
CA SER A 69 7.00 -2.44 -11.06
C SER A 69 6.76 -0.94 -10.94
N PHE A 70 7.61 -0.23 -10.20
CA PHE A 70 7.53 1.23 -10.07
C PHE A 70 7.36 1.90 -11.43
N HIS A 71 6.31 2.70 -11.58
CA HIS A 71 5.97 3.32 -12.85
C HIS A 71 5.35 4.70 -12.65
N THR A 72 5.91 5.70 -13.31
CA THR A 72 5.39 7.08 -13.29
C THR A 72 5.09 7.61 -14.69
N GLY A 73 5.39 6.83 -15.74
CA GLY A 73 5.25 7.26 -17.13
C GLY A 73 6.48 7.98 -17.69
N ASN A 74 7.55 8.09 -16.91
CA ASN A 74 8.82 8.68 -17.33
C ASN A 74 9.92 7.63 -17.15
N ASP A 75 10.39 7.04 -18.23
CA ASP A 75 11.32 5.92 -18.20
C ASP A 75 12.62 6.25 -17.51
N HIS A 76 13.17 7.43 -17.76
CA HIS A 76 14.42 7.85 -17.14
C HIS A 76 14.29 7.96 -15.63
N ARG A 77 13.22 8.59 -15.15
CA ARG A 77 12.94 8.70 -13.72
C ARG A 77 12.68 7.34 -13.10
N ASP A 78 11.93 6.48 -13.80
CA ASP A 78 11.59 5.16 -13.29
C ASP A 78 12.84 4.28 -13.13
N GLN A 79 13.76 4.33 -14.06
CA GLN A 79 15.05 3.64 -13.96
C GLN A 79 15.89 4.19 -12.80
N ASP A 80 15.91 5.50 -12.64
CA ASP A 80 16.66 6.14 -11.57
C ASP A 80 16.13 5.74 -10.18
N VAL A 81 14.80 5.73 -10.02
CA VAL A 81 14.18 5.35 -8.75
C VAL A 81 14.38 3.87 -8.43
N ARG A 82 14.41 3.00 -9.43
CA ARG A 82 14.71 1.57 -9.22
C ARG A 82 16.18 1.31 -8.90
N SER A 83 17.05 2.25 -9.17
CA SER A 83 18.50 2.07 -8.99
C SER A 83 18.90 1.99 -7.52
N ALA A 84 20.17 1.59 -7.28
CA ALA A 84 20.73 1.47 -5.95
C ALA A 84 20.69 2.79 -5.16
N LYS A 85 20.58 3.91 -5.85
CA LYS A 85 20.49 5.25 -5.27
C LYS A 85 19.15 5.48 -4.54
N PHE A 86 18.08 4.79 -4.94
CA PHE A 86 16.74 4.92 -4.37
C PHE A 86 16.22 3.59 -3.84
N LEU A 87 15.43 2.89 -4.62
CA LEU A 87 14.77 1.67 -4.18
C LEU A 87 15.67 0.44 -4.21
N ASP A 88 16.72 0.46 -5.04
CA ASP A 88 17.63 -0.68 -5.20
C ASP A 88 16.86 -1.99 -5.43
N THR A 89 16.04 -2.01 -6.49
CA THR A 89 15.15 -3.13 -6.75
C THR A 89 15.87 -4.42 -7.10
N ASP A 90 17.14 -4.36 -7.51
CA ASP A 90 17.95 -5.56 -7.74
C ASP A 90 18.25 -6.28 -6.43
N THR A 91 18.48 -5.53 -5.35
CA THR A 91 18.72 -6.08 -4.01
C THR A 91 17.41 -6.28 -3.23
N HIS A 92 16.46 -5.37 -3.42
CA HIS A 92 15.19 -5.35 -2.68
C HIS A 92 14.00 -5.33 -3.65
N PRO A 93 13.71 -6.46 -4.32
CA PRO A 93 12.65 -6.49 -5.34
C PRO A 93 11.23 -6.43 -4.78
N THR A 94 11.06 -6.63 -3.49
CA THR A 94 9.75 -6.71 -2.85
C THR A 94 9.66 -5.75 -1.68
N ILE A 95 8.53 -5.05 -1.59
CA ILE A 95 8.14 -4.25 -0.43
C ILE A 95 7.00 -5.01 0.24
N THR A 96 7.05 -5.17 1.56
CA THR A 96 6.04 -5.94 2.28
C THR A 96 5.34 -5.11 3.33
N PHE A 97 4.05 -5.34 3.49
CA PHE A 97 3.27 -4.80 4.59
C PHE A 97 2.60 -5.96 5.32
N ALA A 98 2.71 -5.97 6.64
CA ALA A 98 2.06 -6.97 7.48
C ALA A 98 1.36 -6.27 8.63
N SER A 99 0.05 -6.46 8.74
CA SER A 99 -0.72 -6.01 9.91
C SER A 99 -1.20 -7.22 10.69
N ASP A 100 -1.20 -7.11 11.99
CA ASP A 100 -1.68 -8.14 12.90
C ASP A 100 -2.80 -7.65 13.80
N ARG A 101 -3.25 -6.42 13.60
CA ARG A 101 -4.29 -5.81 14.41
C ARG A 101 -5.06 -4.76 13.60
N VAL A 102 -6.36 -4.69 13.83
CA VAL A 102 -7.22 -3.63 13.32
C VAL A 102 -7.75 -2.83 14.49
N ASP A 103 -7.51 -1.53 14.48
CA ASP A 103 -7.99 -0.60 15.51
C ASP A 103 -9.03 0.32 14.88
N GLY A 104 -10.32 0.03 15.09
CA GLY A 104 -11.39 0.73 14.41
C GLY A 104 -11.34 0.52 12.90
N THR A 105 -10.96 1.54 12.15
CA THR A 105 -10.76 1.49 10.69
C THR A 105 -9.29 1.57 10.30
N THR A 106 -8.38 1.42 11.26
CA THR A 106 -6.94 1.53 11.06
C THR A 106 -6.29 0.16 11.13
N LEU A 107 -5.55 -0.21 10.08
CA LEU A 107 -4.68 -1.37 10.11
C LEU A 107 -3.35 -0.95 10.74
N VAL A 108 -2.98 -1.62 11.82
CA VAL A 108 -1.72 -1.36 12.53
C VAL A 108 -0.73 -2.44 12.14
N GLY A 109 0.37 -2.05 11.52
CA GLY A 109 1.31 -3.02 11.00
C GLY A 109 2.71 -2.46 10.80
N ARG A 110 3.46 -3.15 9.95
CA ARG A 110 4.85 -2.84 9.66
C ARG A 110 5.06 -2.89 8.15
N LEU A 111 5.77 -1.90 7.67
CA LEU A 111 6.19 -1.81 6.27
C LEU A 111 7.69 -2.09 6.20
N THR A 112 8.09 -2.98 5.30
CA THR A 112 9.50 -3.26 5.04
C THR A 112 9.81 -2.85 3.61
N ALA A 113 10.72 -1.91 3.46
CA ALA A 113 11.20 -1.42 2.17
C ALA A 113 12.70 -1.19 2.26
N CYS A 114 13.41 -1.53 1.19
CA CYS A 114 14.88 -1.38 1.13
C CYS A 114 15.60 -2.05 2.32
N GLY A 115 15.06 -3.17 2.80
CA GLY A 115 15.60 -3.90 3.94
C GLY A 115 15.36 -3.26 5.30
N VAL A 116 14.56 -2.20 5.38
CA VAL A 116 14.28 -1.48 6.62
C VAL A 116 12.81 -1.64 6.98
N GLU A 117 12.54 -2.09 8.21
CA GLU A 117 11.20 -2.24 8.74
C GLU A 117 10.83 -1.07 9.65
N ARG A 118 9.64 -0.50 9.43
CA ARG A 118 9.10 0.59 10.26
C ARG A 118 7.62 0.37 10.53
N PRO A 119 7.14 0.78 11.72
CA PRO A 119 5.70 0.78 11.98
C PRO A 119 4.97 1.71 11.02
N VAL A 120 3.89 1.23 10.44
CA VAL A 120 3.04 2.01 9.54
C VAL A 120 1.59 1.63 9.80
N THR A 121 0.72 2.62 9.79
CA THR A 121 -0.72 2.38 9.87
C THR A 121 -1.38 2.72 8.54
N LEU A 122 -2.37 1.92 8.14
CA LEU A 122 -3.19 2.19 6.98
C LEU A 122 -4.59 2.55 7.44
N GLN A 123 -5.12 3.64 6.94
CA GLN A 123 -6.49 4.04 7.18
C GLN A 123 -7.38 3.39 6.13
N VAL A 124 -8.28 2.51 6.55
CA VAL A 124 -9.26 1.90 5.65
C VAL A 124 -10.35 2.93 5.36
N GLU A 125 -10.53 3.25 4.07
CA GLU A 125 -11.48 4.26 3.63
C GLU A 125 -12.76 3.65 3.10
N GLU A 126 -12.67 2.47 2.47
CA GLU A 126 -13.81 1.83 1.87
C GLU A 126 -13.63 0.31 1.88
N VAL A 127 -14.69 -0.42 2.21
CA VAL A 127 -14.77 -1.87 2.06
C VAL A 127 -16.14 -2.20 1.49
N ARG A 128 -16.18 -2.93 0.37
CA ARG A 128 -17.42 -3.37 -0.25
C ARG A 128 -17.41 -4.89 -0.40
N VAL A 129 -18.43 -5.54 0.12
CA VAL A 129 -18.58 -6.98 -0.01
C VAL A 129 -19.12 -7.30 -1.40
N THR A 130 -18.52 -8.32 -2.02
CA THR A 130 -18.92 -8.81 -3.35
C THR A 130 -19.27 -10.28 -3.26
N GLU A 131 -19.76 -10.85 -4.35
CA GLU A 131 -20.09 -12.29 -4.39
C GLU A 131 -18.85 -13.17 -4.18
N GLU A 132 -17.69 -12.74 -4.67
CA GLU A 132 -16.45 -13.53 -4.61
C GLU A 132 -15.58 -13.20 -3.39
N GLY A 133 -15.86 -12.10 -2.71
CA GLY A 133 -15.08 -11.65 -1.58
C GLY A 133 -15.37 -10.20 -1.21
N PHE A 134 -14.42 -9.32 -1.42
CA PHE A 134 -14.61 -7.89 -1.17
C PHE A 134 -13.57 -7.07 -1.91
N THR A 135 -13.86 -5.78 -2.05
CA THR A 135 -12.88 -4.77 -2.47
C THR A 135 -12.64 -3.82 -1.31
N ALA A 136 -11.45 -3.25 -1.24
CA ALA A 136 -11.09 -2.31 -0.19
C ALA A 136 -10.14 -1.25 -0.72
N ARG A 137 -10.21 -0.07 -0.11
CA ARG A 137 -9.28 1.02 -0.34
C ARG A 137 -8.76 1.50 1.01
N ALA A 138 -7.45 1.66 1.09
CA ALA A 138 -6.79 2.17 2.29
C ALA A 138 -5.70 3.16 1.90
N SER A 139 -5.37 4.07 2.80
CA SER A 139 -4.37 5.10 2.54
C SER A 139 -3.42 5.25 3.72
N THR A 140 -2.24 5.77 3.40
CA THR A 140 -1.24 6.13 4.40
C THR A 140 -0.31 7.20 3.84
N ARG A 141 0.56 7.70 4.69
CA ARG A 141 1.62 8.62 4.31
C ARG A 141 2.92 8.11 4.90
N VAL A 142 3.95 8.05 4.06
CA VAL A 142 5.24 7.47 4.42
C VAL A 142 6.34 8.48 4.16
N ASP A 143 7.30 8.58 5.08
CA ASP A 143 8.53 9.34 4.91
C ASP A 143 9.59 8.38 4.36
N ARG A 144 9.98 8.55 3.09
CA ARG A 144 10.94 7.67 2.44
C ARG A 144 12.32 7.65 3.12
N THR A 145 12.68 8.73 3.80
CA THR A 145 13.98 8.81 4.47
C THR A 145 14.06 7.87 5.68
N GLU A 146 12.94 7.50 6.27
CA GLU A 146 12.91 6.52 7.36
C GLU A 146 13.29 5.11 6.91
N PHE A 147 13.23 4.85 5.59
CA PHE A 147 13.62 3.57 5.00
C PHE A 147 15.00 3.63 4.35
N GLY A 148 15.78 4.65 4.66
CA GLY A 148 17.11 4.82 4.11
C GLY A 148 17.16 5.36 2.69
N VAL A 149 16.02 5.73 2.11
CA VAL A 149 15.94 6.31 0.76
C VAL A 149 16.13 7.81 0.87
N THR A 150 17.39 8.24 0.89
CA THR A 150 17.76 9.62 1.19
C THR A 150 18.32 10.40 -0.01
N ALA A 151 18.49 9.74 -1.17
CA ALA A 151 19.00 10.37 -2.37
C ALA A 151 18.10 11.52 -2.83
N ALA A 152 18.69 12.50 -3.50
CA ALA A 152 18.00 13.69 -4.00
C ALA A 152 17.28 14.48 -2.90
N ARG A 153 17.85 14.50 -1.71
CA ARG A 153 17.32 15.25 -0.58
C ARG A 153 17.20 16.73 -0.95
N GLY A 154 16.01 17.29 -0.71
CA GLY A 154 15.70 18.67 -1.11
C GLY A 154 15.32 18.81 -2.58
N MET A 155 15.50 17.78 -3.41
CA MET A 155 15.15 17.78 -4.84
C MET A 155 13.91 16.94 -5.12
N ALA A 156 13.69 15.87 -4.35
CA ALA A 156 12.53 14.99 -4.48
C ALA A 156 11.69 15.03 -3.21
N GLY A 157 10.41 14.75 -3.33
CA GLY A 157 9.49 14.73 -2.21
C GLY A 157 9.91 13.72 -1.14
N ARG A 158 9.91 14.16 0.12
CA ARG A 158 10.23 13.32 1.26
C ARG A 158 9.06 12.40 1.64
N HIS A 159 7.85 12.93 1.60
CA HIS A 159 6.64 12.22 1.99
C HIS A 159 5.91 11.71 0.78
N LEU A 160 5.44 10.47 0.88
CA LEU A 160 4.64 9.83 -0.15
C LEU A 160 3.24 9.58 0.41
N ALA A 161 2.23 10.08 -0.30
CA ALA A 161 0.84 9.71 -0.05
C ALA A 161 0.58 8.42 -0.82
N ILE A 162 0.13 7.39 -0.12
CA ILE A 162 -0.07 6.06 -0.70
C ILE A 162 -1.52 5.65 -0.56
N THR A 163 -2.10 5.18 -1.65
CA THR A 163 -3.45 4.61 -1.67
C THR A 163 -3.36 3.20 -2.24
N VAL A 164 -3.89 2.24 -1.49
CA VAL A 164 -3.92 0.84 -1.89
C VAL A 164 -5.36 0.47 -2.21
N GLU A 165 -5.57 -0.09 -3.39
CA GLU A 165 -6.88 -0.61 -3.79
C GLU A 165 -6.72 -2.11 -4.07
N VAL A 166 -7.48 -2.92 -3.36
CA VAL A 166 -7.39 -4.38 -3.48
C VAL A 166 -8.74 -4.99 -3.79
N THR A 167 -8.70 -6.03 -4.60
CA THR A 167 -9.80 -6.95 -4.81
C THR A 167 -9.40 -8.26 -4.17
N CYS A 168 -10.19 -8.72 -3.22
CA CYS A 168 -9.91 -9.93 -2.46
C CYS A 168 -10.93 -11.00 -2.78
N ARG A 169 -10.46 -12.20 -3.05
CA ARG A 169 -11.30 -13.34 -3.36
C ARG A 169 -11.17 -14.38 -2.26
N ARG A 170 -12.27 -15.00 -1.92
CA ARG A 170 -12.27 -16.05 -0.91
C ARG A 170 -11.38 -17.21 -1.35
N SER A 171 -10.48 -17.59 -0.46
CA SER A 171 -9.55 -18.70 -0.73
C SER A 171 -10.21 -20.06 -0.60
#